data_13136f0d2b7cd722f401c8a381911ab6
#
_entry.id   13136f0d2b7cd722f401c8a381911ab6
#
_cell.length_a   1.000
_cell.length_b   1.000
_cell.length_c   1.000
_cell.angle_alpha   90.00
_cell.angle_beta   90.00
_cell.angle_gamma   90.00
#
_symmetry.space_group_name_H-M   'P 1'
#
loop_
_entity.id
_entity.type
_entity.pdbx_description
1 polymer ?
#
loop_
_entity_poly.entity_id
_entity_poly.type
_entity_poly.pdbx_seq_one_letter_code
_entity_poly.pdbx_strand_id
1 'polypeptide(L)'
;TAQSSSKALGITKRRTGYLEGGNYLVSWCVGHLVELAPPGSYDSKLVKWSRADLPILPKTWQYLVSPGTQKQFEVLRSLMARPDVDSLICATDAGREGELIFRLVYHQCKCKKPFTRLWISSMEDAAIRDGFAHLKPSTEYDALYKAALCRERADWLVGINATRLFSCLYGQPLNVG
;
A
#
# COMPACT_ATOMS: atom_id res chain seq x y z
N THR A 1 -7.78 -12.00 4.49
CA THR A 1 -8.31 -11.02 5.49
C THR A 1 -9.69 -10.50 5.12
N ALA A 2 -9.93 -9.86 3.97
CA ALA A 2 -11.22 -9.26 3.65
C ALA A 2 -12.40 -10.24 3.70
N GLN A 3 -12.27 -11.44 3.14
CA GLN A 3 -13.32 -12.47 3.20
C GLN A 3 -13.58 -12.96 4.63
N SER A 4 -12.53 -13.19 5.41
CA SER A 4 -12.66 -13.63 6.80
C SER A 4 -13.33 -12.57 7.67
N SER A 5 -12.91 -11.31 7.53
CA SER A 5 -13.54 -10.17 8.22
C SER A 5 -15.02 -10.02 7.84
N SER A 6 -15.35 -10.12 6.56
CA SER A 6 -16.72 -10.02 6.09
C SER A 6 -17.61 -11.14 6.63
N LYS A 7 -17.10 -12.37 6.66
CA LYS A 7 -17.79 -13.52 7.24
C LYS A 7 -18.05 -13.33 8.74
N ALA A 8 -17.02 -12.94 9.50
CA ALA A 8 -17.13 -12.73 10.94
C ALA A 8 -18.11 -11.61 11.31
N LEU A 9 -18.24 -10.59 10.43
CA LEU A 9 -19.17 -9.46 10.60
C LEU A 9 -20.55 -9.68 9.95
N GLY A 10 -20.80 -10.84 9.34
CA GLY A 10 -22.08 -11.15 8.66
C GLY A 10 -22.33 -10.32 7.41
N ILE A 11 -21.28 -9.84 6.73
CA ILE A 11 -21.38 -9.03 5.52
C ILE A 11 -21.45 -9.94 4.30
N THR A 12 -22.57 -9.91 3.59
CA THR A 12 -22.86 -10.86 2.50
C THR A 12 -23.06 -10.23 1.13
N LYS A 13 -23.45 -8.95 1.07
CA LYS A 13 -23.80 -8.28 -0.18
C LYS A 13 -22.54 -7.97 -1.00
N ARG A 14 -22.40 -8.64 -2.13
CA ARG A 14 -21.24 -8.49 -3.01
C ARG A 14 -21.45 -7.34 -4.01
N ARG A 15 -20.39 -6.54 -4.18
CA ARG A 15 -20.29 -5.47 -5.16
C ARG A 15 -18.98 -5.62 -5.95
N THR A 16 -18.85 -4.84 -7.00
CA THR A 16 -17.60 -4.82 -7.79
C THR A 16 -16.48 -4.21 -6.94
N GLY A 17 -15.53 -5.04 -6.52
CA GLY A 17 -14.34 -4.62 -5.75
C GLY A 17 -14.56 -4.42 -4.25
N TYR A 18 -15.75 -4.67 -3.70
CA TYR A 18 -16.02 -4.59 -2.26
C TYR A 18 -17.23 -5.42 -1.83
N LEU A 19 -17.40 -5.56 -0.52
CA LEU A 19 -18.56 -6.18 0.13
C LEU A 19 -19.25 -5.14 1.00
N GLU A 20 -20.59 -5.23 1.10
CA GLU A 20 -21.43 -4.27 1.81
C GLU A 20 -22.39 -5.00 2.73
N GLY A 21 -22.54 -4.52 3.96
CA GLY A 21 -23.55 -5.06 4.91
C GLY A 21 -23.46 -4.40 6.27
N GLY A 22 -24.60 -4.26 6.93
CA GLY A 22 -24.68 -3.52 8.18
C GLY A 22 -24.12 -2.11 8.01
N ASN A 23 -23.23 -1.72 8.92
CA ASN A 23 -22.55 -0.42 8.90
C ASN A 23 -21.14 -0.48 8.28
N TYR A 24 -20.84 -1.53 7.50
CA TYR A 24 -19.50 -1.75 6.98
C TYR A 24 -19.47 -1.88 5.45
N LEU A 25 -18.42 -1.30 4.89
CA LEU A 25 -17.94 -1.56 3.53
C LEU A 25 -16.57 -2.21 3.66
N VAL A 26 -16.40 -3.41 3.10
CA VAL A 26 -15.14 -4.15 3.16
C VAL A 26 -14.56 -4.26 1.76
N SER A 27 -13.38 -3.69 1.57
CA SER A 27 -12.63 -3.79 0.32
C SER A 27 -11.21 -4.30 0.61
N TRP A 28 -10.41 -4.49 -0.41
CA TRP A 28 -9.09 -5.11 -0.29
C TRP A 28 -8.08 -4.48 -1.24
N CYS A 29 -6.81 -4.64 -0.91
CA CYS A 29 -5.69 -4.44 -1.79
C CYS A 29 -5.27 -5.79 -2.40
N VAL A 30 -4.91 -5.79 -3.68
CA VAL A 30 -4.34 -6.93 -4.38
C VAL A 30 -2.84 -6.70 -4.46
N GLY A 31 -2.12 -6.98 -3.36
CA GLY A 31 -0.73 -6.58 -3.21
C GLY A 31 -0.56 -5.06 -3.08
N HIS A 32 0.58 -4.53 -3.53
CA HIS A 32 0.82 -3.09 -3.59
C HIS A 32 0.05 -2.45 -4.75
N LEU A 33 -0.88 -1.54 -4.43
CA LEU A 33 -1.61 -0.75 -5.44
C LEU A 33 -0.87 0.53 -5.79
N VAL A 34 -0.02 0.98 -4.89
CA VAL A 34 0.78 2.20 -5.00
C VAL A 34 2.23 1.82 -4.75
N GLU A 35 3.11 2.30 -5.60
CA GLU A 35 4.54 1.98 -5.59
C GLU A 35 5.39 3.23 -5.84
N LEU A 36 6.68 3.15 -5.53
CA LEU A 36 7.64 4.21 -5.84
C LEU A 36 7.75 4.41 -7.35
N ALA A 37 7.74 5.66 -7.77
CA ALA A 37 7.88 6.03 -9.17
C ALA A 37 9.21 5.55 -9.75
N PRO A 38 9.23 5.06 -11.00
CA PRO A 38 10.46 4.70 -11.69
C PRO A 38 11.33 5.94 -11.96
N PRO A 39 12.65 5.77 -12.18
CA PRO A 39 13.56 6.89 -12.40
C PRO A 39 13.15 7.89 -13.47
N GLY A 40 12.55 7.41 -14.57
CA GLY A 40 12.05 8.28 -15.65
C GLY A 40 10.95 9.25 -15.25
N SER A 41 10.26 9.02 -14.14
CA SER A 41 9.27 9.95 -13.60
C SER A 41 9.90 11.16 -12.90
N TYR A 42 11.14 11.04 -12.46
CA TYR A 42 11.89 12.13 -11.83
C TYR A 42 12.60 13.01 -12.87
N ASP A 43 13.18 12.37 -13.90
CA ASP A 43 13.84 13.04 -15.01
C ASP A 43 13.78 12.14 -16.25
N SER A 44 13.28 12.66 -17.36
CA SER A 44 13.13 11.92 -18.62
C SER A 44 14.45 11.36 -19.16
N LYS A 45 15.60 12.00 -18.88
CA LYS A 45 16.92 11.46 -19.25
C LYS A 45 17.21 10.12 -18.59
N LEU A 46 16.65 9.85 -17.41
CA LEU A 46 16.82 8.61 -16.66
C LEU A 46 16.04 7.42 -17.26
N VAL A 47 15.29 7.60 -18.32
CA VAL A 47 14.68 6.48 -19.09
C VAL A 47 15.78 5.65 -19.74
N LYS A 48 16.81 6.28 -20.32
CA LYS A 48 18.02 5.59 -20.79
C LYS A 48 18.95 5.32 -19.63
N TRP A 49 19.55 4.14 -19.63
CA TRP A 49 20.51 3.76 -18.60
C TRP A 49 21.89 4.23 -19.00
N SER A 50 22.49 5.06 -18.16
CA SER A 50 23.85 5.58 -18.35
C SER A 50 24.59 5.60 -17.01
N ARG A 51 25.87 5.22 -17.03
CA ARG A 51 26.74 5.33 -15.85
C ARG A 51 26.94 6.76 -15.38
N ALA A 52 26.88 7.71 -16.31
CA ALA A 52 27.06 9.14 -16.00
C ALA A 52 25.92 9.71 -15.12
N ASP A 53 24.74 9.06 -15.12
CA ASP A 53 23.57 9.48 -14.36
C ASP A 53 23.48 8.81 -12.97
N LEU A 54 24.45 8.00 -12.59
CA LEU A 54 24.49 7.32 -11.30
C LEU A 54 25.35 8.05 -10.29
N PRO A 55 25.00 8.05 -9.00
CA PRO A 55 23.82 7.43 -8.42
C PRO A 55 22.56 8.28 -8.60
N ILE A 56 21.41 7.62 -8.80
CA ILE A 56 20.08 8.27 -8.82
C ILE A 56 19.60 8.41 -7.38
N LEU A 57 19.53 9.65 -6.90
CA LEU A 57 19.15 10.00 -5.53
C LEU A 57 18.01 11.02 -5.55
N PRO A 58 16.73 10.57 -5.51
CA PRO A 58 15.59 11.47 -5.50
C PRO A 58 15.60 12.40 -4.27
N LYS A 59 15.44 13.69 -4.47
CA LYS A 59 15.26 14.66 -3.37
C LYS A 59 13.89 14.56 -2.72
N THR A 60 12.89 14.23 -3.51
CA THR A 60 11.50 14.01 -3.09
C THR A 60 11.01 12.69 -3.65
N TRP A 61 10.29 11.91 -2.83
CA TRP A 61 9.77 10.62 -3.24
C TRP A 61 8.41 10.79 -3.91
N GLN A 62 8.26 10.19 -5.08
CA GLN A 62 7.01 10.14 -5.83
C GLN A 62 6.43 8.74 -5.78
N TYR A 63 5.11 8.66 -5.63
CA TYR A 63 4.35 7.41 -5.61
C TYR A 63 3.33 7.42 -6.73
N LEU A 64 3.20 6.31 -7.41
CA LEU A 64 2.27 6.11 -8.54
C LEU A 64 1.38 4.91 -8.27
N VAL A 65 0.18 4.96 -8.80
CA VAL A 65 -0.70 3.78 -8.83
C VAL A 65 -0.18 2.81 -9.88
N SER A 66 0.02 1.55 -9.49
CA SER A 66 0.49 0.51 -10.40
C SER A 66 -0.55 0.26 -11.52
N PRO A 67 -0.15 0.26 -12.79
CA PRO A 67 -1.08 0.16 -13.91
C PRO A 67 -2.03 -1.05 -13.83
N GLY A 68 -1.53 -2.20 -13.38
CA GLY A 68 -2.31 -3.44 -13.23
C GLY A 68 -3.37 -3.40 -12.12
N THR A 69 -3.30 -2.44 -11.20
CA THR A 69 -4.17 -2.34 -10.02
C THR A 69 -5.11 -1.13 -10.06
N GLN A 70 -5.07 -0.35 -11.12
CA GLN A 70 -5.83 0.90 -11.27
C GLN A 70 -7.33 0.72 -10.97
N LYS A 71 -7.94 -0.35 -11.47
CA LYS A 71 -9.38 -0.60 -11.26
C LYS A 71 -9.72 -0.73 -9.76
N GLN A 72 -8.93 -1.50 -9.02
CA GLN A 72 -9.16 -1.68 -7.58
C GLN A 72 -8.81 -0.43 -6.79
N PHE A 73 -7.79 0.32 -7.20
CA PHE A 73 -7.46 1.61 -6.60
C PHE A 73 -8.63 2.59 -6.73
N GLU A 74 -9.27 2.69 -7.91
CA GLU A 74 -10.42 3.56 -8.12
C GLU A 74 -11.62 3.16 -7.25
N VAL A 75 -11.86 1.86 -7.04
CA VAL A 75 -12.88 1.39 -6.08
C VAL A 75 -12.57 1.92 -4.68
N LEU A 76 -11.34 1.71 -4.18
CA LEU A 76 -10.95 2.20 -2.86
C LEU A 76 -11.06 3.71 -2.74
N ARG A 77 -10.62 4.45 -3.75
CA ARG A 77 -10.74 5.91 -3.81
C ARG A 77 -12.19 6.36 -3.72
N SER A 78 -13.08 5.73 -4.48
CA SER A 78 -14.50 6.05 -4.48
C SER A 78 -15.16 5.75 -3.12
N LEU A 79 -14.82 4.62 -2.49
CA LEU A 79 -15.31 4.25 -1.17
C LEU A 79 -14.82 5.24 -0.09
N MET A 80 -13.55 5.61 -0.11
CA MET A 80 -12.98 6.57 0.83
C MET A 80 -13.56 7.98 0.67
N ALA A 81 -14.02 8.33 -0.54
CA ALA A 81 -14.64 9.63 -0.83
C ALA A 81 -16.14 9.70 -0.48
N ARG A 82 -16.81 8.59 -0.19
CA ARG A 82 -18.25 8.55 0.10
C ARG A 82 -18.60 9.41 1.33
N PRO A 83 -19.64 10.25 1.26
CA PRO A 83 -20.03 11.10 2.39
C PRO A 83 -20.60 10.30 3.58
N ASP A 84 -21.15 9.11 3.33
CA ASP A 84 -21.72 8.21 4.34
C ASP A 84 -20.67 7.27 4.99
N VAL A 85 -19.39 7.44 4.68
CA VAL A 85 -18.28 6.77 5.35
C VAL A 85 -17.63 7.75 6.30
N ASP A 86 -17.75 7.54 7.60
CA ASP A 86 -17.23 8.44 8.63
C ASP A 86 -15.76 8.18 8.96
N SER A 87 -15.37 6.92 8.97
CA SER A 87 -14.02 6.48 9.36
C SER A 87 -13.59 5.23 8.60
N LEU A 88 -12.31 4.92 8.68
CA LEU A 88 -11.72 3.75 8.05
C LEU A 88 -11.14 2.81 9.10
N ILE A 89 -11.09 1.53 8.77
CA ILE A 89 -10.39 0.51 9.55
C ILE A 89 -9.31 -0.11 8.68
N CYS A 90 -8.07 0.09 9.07
CA CYS A 90 -6.94 -0.58 8.45
C CYS A 90 -6.91 -2.04 8.92
N ALA A 91 -7.36 -2.95 8.06
CA ALA A 91 -7.46 -4.38 8.32
C ALA A 91 -6.50 -5.22 7.44
N THR A 92 -5.44 -4.61 6.96
CA THR A 92 -4.33 -5.30 6.28
C THR A 92 -3.53 -6.15 7.27
N ASP A 93 -2.67 -7.01 6.78
CA ASP A 93 -1.90 -7.91 7.63
C ASP A 93 -1.18 -7.18 8.77
N ALA A 94 -1.12 -7.83 9.93
CA ALA A 94 -0.47 -7.30 11.11
C ALA A 94 1.06 -7.30 10.93
N GLY A 95 1.58 -6.23 10.37
CA GLY A 95 2.99 -6.10 10.06
C GLY A 95 3.31 -4.81 9.31
N ARG A 96 4.58 -4.62 9.09
CA ARG A 96 5.17 -3.45 8.42
C ARG A 96 4.62 -3.26 7.00
N GLU A 97 4.53 -4.35 6.23
CA GLU A 97 4.04 -4.31 4.85
C GLU A 97 2.54 -3.96 4.79
N GLY A 98 1.73 -4.57 5.67
CA GLY A 98 0.30 -4.26 5.71
C GLY A 98 0.03 -2.80 6.03
N GLU A 99 0.79 -2.22 6.96
CA GLU A 99 0.70 -0.80 7.32
C GLU A 99 1.10 0.08 6.12
N LEU A 100 2.17 -0.27 5.41
CA LEU A 100 2.63 0.45 4.23
C LEU A 100 1.58 0.44 3.12
N ILE A 101 1.08 -0.74 2.75
CA ILE A 101 0.07 -0.91 1.69
C ILE A 101 -1.16 -0.02 1.96
N PHE A 102 -1.70 -0.07 3.17
CA PHE A 102 -2.88 0.74 3.52
C PHE A 102 -2.58 2.24 3.44
N ARG A 103 -1.50 2.70 4.09
CA ARG A 103 -1.21 4.14 4.19
C ARG A 103 -0.81 4.75 2.86
N LEU A 104 -0.12 4.03 1.98
CA LEU A 104 0.17 4.52 0.64
C LEU A 104 -1.13 4.76 -0.15
N VAL A 105 -2.08 3.83 -0.10
CA VAL A 105 -3.40 4.01 -0.74
C VAL A 105 -4.16 5.17 -0.12
N TYR A 106 -4.20 5.25 1.22
CA TYR A 106 -4.85 6.32 1.96
C TYR A 106 -4.33 7.71 1.57
N HIS A 107 -3.00 7.87 1.51
CA HIS A 107 -2.36 9.13 1.11
C HIS A 107 -2.55 9.44 -0.38
N GLN A 108 -2.45 8.43 -1.25
CA GLN A 108 -2.65 8.59 -2.68
C GLN A 108 -4.10 8.97 -3.03
N CYS A 109 -5.07 8.49 -2.25
CA CYS A 109 -6.47 8.92 -2.33
C CYS A 109 -6.70 10.32 -1.73
N LYS A 110 -5.70 10.94 -1.10
CA LYS A 110 -5.82 12.21 -0.36
C LYS A 110 -6.93 12.18 0.70
N CYS A 111 -7.19 11.00 1.26
CA CYS A 111 -8.22 10.82 2.28
C CYS A 111 -7.87 11.61 3.55
N LYS A 112 -8.88 12.21 4.17
CA LYS A 112 -8.75 12.99 5.43
C LYS A 112 -9.54 12.38 6.58
N LYS A 113 -10.26 11.29 6.33
CA LYS A 113 -11.09 10.65 7.35
C LYS A 113 -10.21 9.97 8.39
N PRO A 114 -10.63 9.95 9.66
CA PRO A 114 -9.89 9.24 10.68
C PRO A 114 -9.86 7.74 10.39
N PHE A 115 -8.81 7.06 10.83
CA PHE A 115 -8.75 5.62 10.75
C PHE A 115 -8.17 4.98 12.00
N THR A 116 -8.60 3.76 12.25
CA THR A 116 -8.12 2.90 13.33
C THR A 116 -7.46 1.65 12.74
N ARG A 117 -6.74 0.93 13.56
CA ARG A 117 -6.00 -0.28 13.16
C ARG A 117 -6.63 -1.51 13.79
N LEU A 118 -7.03 -2.46 12.95
CA LEU A 118 -7.33 -3.83 13.35
C LEU A 118 -6.03 -4.63 13.37
N TRP A 119 -5.55 -5.02 14.54
CA TRP A 119 -4.31 -5.78 14.69
C TRP A 119 -4.61 -7.17 15.22
N ILE A 120 -4.60 -8.15 14.32
CA ILE A 120 -4.89 -9.55 14.64
C ILE A 120 -3.85 -10.45 14.01
N SER A 121 -3.50 -11.53 14.70
CA SER A 121 -2.56 -12.57 14.24
C SER A 121 -3.27 -13.86 13.81
N SER A 122 -4.58 -13.99 14.06
CA SER A 122 -5.40 -15.13 13.67
C SER A 122 -6.57 -14.71 12.78
N MET A 123 -6.96 -15.58 11.84
CA MET A 123 -8.12 -15.39 10.97
C MET A 123 -9.36 -16.11 11.43
N GLU A 124 -9.38 -16.61 12.66
CA GLU A 124 -10.56 -17.19 13.27
C GLU A 124 -11.63 -16.16 13.57
N ASP A 125 -12.89 -16.51 13.41
CA ASP A 125 -14.02 -15.59 13.57
C ASP A 125 -14.04 -14.94 14.97
N ALA A 126 -13.66 -15.67 16.01
CA ALA A 126 -13.58 -15.15 17.37
C ALA A 126 -12.48 -14.08 17.53
N ALA A 127 -11.27 -14.35 17.00
CA ALA A 127 -10.16 -13.40 17.03
C ALA A 127 -10.46 -12.14 16.23
N ILE A 128 -11.14 -12.28 15.10
CA ILE A 128 -11.58 -11.13 14.28
C ILE A 128 -12.56 -10.28 15.05
N ARG A 129 -13.60 -10.86 15.67
CA ARG A 129 -14.60 -10.12 16.46
C ARG A 129 -13.99 -9.42 17.65
N ASP A 130 -13.10 -10.09 18.36
CA ASP A 130 -12.35 -9.49 19.46
C ASP A 130 -11.49 -8.30 18.98
N GLY A 131 -10.78 -8.47 17.86
CA GLY A 131 -10.00 -7.40 17.25
C GLY A 131 -10.84 -6.18 16.88
N PHE A 132 -12.06 -6.38 16.36
CA PHE A 132 -12.99 -5.27 16.08
C PHE A 132 -13.51 -4.59 17.34
N ALA A 133 -13.61 -5.30 18.45
CA ALA A 133 -13.94 -4.71 19.77
C ALA A 133 -12.77 -3.90 20.37
N HIS A 134 -11.52 -4.17 19.93
CA HIS A 134 -10.29 -3.57 20.48
C HIS A 134 -9.44 -2.87 19.41
N LEU A 135 -10.09 -2.08 18.55
CA LEU A 135 -9.39 -1.30 17.52
C LEU A 135 -8.39 -0.32 18.16
N LYS A 136 -7.22 -0.23 17.56
CA LYS A 136 -6.13 0.63 18.05
C LYS A 136 -6.11 1.97 17.30
N PRO A 137 -5.69 3.06 17.97
CA PRO A 137 -5.43 4.33 17.28
C PRO A 137 -4.34 4.17 16.21
N SER A 138 -4.55 4.79 15.07
CA SER A 138 -3.57 4.74 13.95
C SER A 138 -2.20 5.27 14.32
N THR A 139 -2.13 6.20 15.27
CA THR A 139 -0.89 6.85 15.73
C THR A 139 0.08 5.88 16.41
N GLU A 140 -0.41 4.80 17.03
CA GLU A 140 0.44 3.76 17.62
C GLU A 140 1.34 3.07 16.56
N TYR A 141 0.96 3.14 15.29
CA TYR A 141 1.65 2.48 14.18
C TYR A 141 2.47 3.43 13.29
N ASP A 142 2.61 4.70 13.67
CA ASP A 142 3.37 5.69 12.90
C ASP A 142 4.85 5.34 12.77
N ALA A 143 5.46 4.82 13.83
CA ALA A 143 6.85 4.35 13.79
C ALA A 143 7.02 3.14 12.86
N LEU A 144 6.06 2.22 12.88
CA LEU A 144 6.04 1.05 12.00
C LEU A 144 5.93 1.46 10.53
N TYR A 145 5.05 2.39 10.22
CA TYR A 145 4.90 2.96 8.87
C TYR A 145 6.18 3.65 8.41
N LYS A 146 6.78 4.49 9.25
CA LYS A 146 8.06 5.15 8.93
C LYS A 146 9.17 4.15 8.64
N ALA A 147 9.26 3.07 9.44
CA ALA A 147 10.23 2.00 9.22
C ALA A 147 9.99 1.28 7.88
N ALA A 148 8.72 1.05 7.52
CA ALA A 148 8.36 0.47 6.22
C ALA A 148 8.78 1.38 5.05
N LEU A 149 8.49 2.69 5.14
CA LEU A 149 8.91 3.67 4.14
C LEU A 149 10.43 3.74 3.98
N CYS A 150 11.17 3.72 5.09
CA CYS A 150 12.64 3.73 5.04
C CYS A 150 13.18 2.50 4.31
N ARG A 151 12.62 1.33 4.60
CA ARG A 151 13.03 0.09 3.92
C ARG A 151 12.70 0.14 2.43
N GLU A 152 11.47 0.46 2.06
CA GLU A 152 11.04 0.55 0.66
C GLU A 152 11.95 1.48 -0.16
N ARG A 153 12.28 2.65 0.41
CA ARG A 153 13.18 3.61 -0.22
C ARG A 153 14.61 3.12 -0.32
N ALA A 154 15.11 2.44 0.70
CA ALA A 154 16.45 1.85 0.68
C ALA A 154 16.54 0.73 -0.37
N ASP A 155 15.55 -0.15 -0.43
CA ASP A 155 15.47 -1.22 -1.42
C ASP A 155 15.41 -0.63 -2.85
N TRP A 156 14.62 0.44 -3.06
CA TRP A 156 14.57 1.15 -4.34
C TRP A 156 15.94 1.77 -4.72
N LEU A 157 16.60 2.46 -3.77
CA LEU A 157 17.89 3.09 -4.02
C LEU A 157 18.96 2.07 -4.39
N VAL A 158 19.05 0.98 -3.64
CA VAL A 158 20.03 -0.07 -3.90
C VAL A 158 19.69 -0.80 -5.19
N GLY A 159 18.46 -1.26 -5.34
CA GLY A 159 18.02 -2.04 -6.48
C GLY A 159 18.18 -1.29 -7.81
N ILE A 160 17.68 -0.05 -7.89
CA ILE A 160 17.76 0.74 -9.13
C ILE A 160 19.20 1.08 -9.50
N ASN A 161 19.99 1.55 -8.56
CA ASN A 161 21.37 1.97 -8.86
C ASN A 161 22.28 0.77 -9.17
N ALA A 162 22.18 -0.31 -8.40
CA ALA A 162 22.98 -1.51 -8.63
C ALA A 162 22.58 -2.21 -9.95
N THR A 163 21.28 -2.38 -10.20
CA THR A 163 20.78 -2.96 -11.45
C THR A 163 21.31 -2.20 -12.67
N ARG A 164 21.21 -0.88 -12.67
CA ARG A 164 21.70 -0.06 -13.78
C ARG A 164 23.21 -0.07 -13.93
N LEU A 165 23.93 0.02 -12.81
CA LEU A 165 25.39 -0.01 -12.82
C LEU A 165 25.92 -1.30 -13.43
N PHE A 166 25.46 -2.44 -12.92
CA PHE A 166 25.91 -3.74 -13.40
C PHE A 166 25.47 -4.03 -14.83
N SER A 167 24.24 -3.67 -15.21
CA SER A 167 23.79 -3.80 -16.58
C SER A 167 24.64 -2.98 -17.55
N CYS A 168 24.99 -1.75 -17.20
CA CYS A 168 25.88 -0.92 -18.03
C CYS A 168 27.33 -1.43 -18.08
N LEU A 169 27.82 -2.07 -17.00
CA LEU A 169 29.17 -2.62 -16.95
C LEU A 169 29.32 -3.88 -17.78
N TYR A 170 28.35 -4.77 -17.71
CA TYR A 170 28.43 -6.10 -18.33
C TYR A 170 27.70 -6.18 -19.67
N GLY A 171 27.07 -5.11 -20.12
CA GLY A 171 26.42 -5.03 -21.44
C GLY A 171 25.21 -5.94 -21.61
N GLN A 172 24.61 -6.40 -20.50
CA GLN A 172 23.41 -7.25 -20.51
C GLN A 172 22.47 -6.86 -19.35
N PRO A 173 21.15 -7.08 -19.49
CA PRO A 173 20.22 -6.81 -18.40
C PRO A 173 20.51 -7.69 -17.19
N LEU A 174 20.87 -7.05 -16.07
CA LEU A 174 21.06 -7.71 -14.78
C LEU A 174 20.05 -7.09 -13.79
N ASN A 175 19.49 -7.92 -12.93
CA ASN A 175 18.61 -7.46 -11.86
C ASN A 175 19.27 -7.69 -10.51
N VAL A 176 19.22 -6.68 -9.65
CA VAL A 176 19.74 -6.71 -8.28
C VAL A 176 18.61 -6.40 -7.32
N GLY A 177 18.19 -7.39 -6.55
CA GLY A 177 17.07 -7.30 -5.60
C GLY A 177 15.78 -7.90 -6.09
#